data_7ab0e0d206f39d7424cb01c0b6de3fef
#
_entry.id   7ab0e0d206f39d7424cb01c0b6de3fef
#
_cell.length_a   1.000
_cell.length_b   1.000
_cell.length_c   1.000
_cell.angle_alpha   90.00
_cell.angle_beta   90.00
_cell.angle_gamma   90.00
#
_symmetry.space_group_name_H-M   'P 1'
#
loop_
_entity.id
_entity.type
_entity.pdbx_description
1 polymer ?
#
loop_
_entity_poly.entity_id
_entity_poly.type
_entity_poly.pdbx_seq_one_letter_code
_entity_poly.pdbx_strand_id
1 'polypeptide(L)'
;MRRIPVIRLIFILLLLMGSLVSCDSFERGARRIERQLHLQQQRAEILTQRICEALAVNDFDTLTSSLQSVDDILLYIYHGQRLVYWTDSWLSSSYLPMQDVYDQWQYAQWNNAQGVCKRTRVGDMHVLTVIPIKYAYRVTSENLNNTFIQPFKGDKSWGLTRRQGKSEDFYPITSLNGEY
;
A
#
# COMPACT_ATOMS: atom_id res chain seq x y z
N MET A 1 40.74 37.50 18.60
CA MET A 1 39.94 36.91 17.51
C MET A 1 40.49 35.51 17.18
N ARG A 2 39.78 34.44 17.55
CA ARG A 2 40.17 33.06 17.28
C ARG A 2 39.82 32.74 15.83
N ARG A 3 40.83 32.56 14.98
CA ARG A 3 40.63 32.11 13.58
C ARG A 3 40.11 30.65 13.61
N ILE A 4 38.87 30.43 13.26
CA ILE A 4 38.33 29.08 13.06
C ILE A 4 39.13 28.51 11.86
N PRO A 5 39.81 27.38 12.01
CA PRO A 5 40.61 26.84 10.92
C PRO A 5 39.67 26.49 9.75
N VAL A 6 40.01 26.93 8.55
CA VAL A 6 39.27 26.77 7.31
C VAL A 6 38.78 25.30 7.11
N ILE A 7 39.61 24.35 7.56
CA ILE A 7 39.29 22.91 7.56
C ILE A 7 38.01 22.57 8.35
N ARG A 8 37.79 23.21 9.54
CA ARG A 8 36.57 22.98 10.33
C ARG A 8 35.32 23.55 9.63
N LEU A 9 35.48 24.69 8.96
CA LEU A 9 34.37 25.30 8.21
C LEU A 9 33.97 24.43 7.01
N ILE A 10 34.95 23.87 6.29
CA ILE A 10 34.71 22.95 5.17
C ILE A 10 34.03 21.67 5.66
N PHE A 11 34.45 21.13 6.81
CA PHE A 11 33.86 19.90 7.37
C PHE A 11 32.39 20.12 7.81
N ILE A 12 32.09 21.27 8.41
CA ILE A 12 30.72 21.66 8.78
C ILE A 12 29.85 21.85 7.52
N LEU A 13 30.39 22.47 6.48
CA LEU A 13 29.68 22.66 5.21
C LEU A 13 29.40 21.33 4.50
N LEU A 14 30.34 20.38 4.51
CA LEU A 14 30.17 19.03 3.96
C LEU A 14 29.13 18.23 4.75
N LEU A 15 29.07 18.34 6.09
CA LEU A 15 28.05 17.71 6.93
C LEU A 15 26.66 18.30 6.67
N LEU A 16 26.53 19.61 6.50
CA LEU A 16 25.28 20.28 6.15
C LEU A 16 24.78 19.88 4.76
N MET A 17 25.68 19.81 3.77
CA MET A 17 25.34 19.35 2.41
C MET A 17 24.90 17.88 2.40
N GLY A 18 25.54 17.02 3.20
CA GLY A 18 25.18 15.61 3.33
C GLY A 18 23.77 15.40 3.90
N SER A 19 23.37 16.20 4.88
CA SER A 19 22.02 16.11 5.48
C SER A 19 20.90 16.58 4.51
N LEU A 20 21.15 17.60 3.72
CA LEU A 20 20.20 18.09 2.71
C LEU A 20 19.97 17.07 1.59
N VAL A 21 21.00 16.38 1.13
CA VAL A 21 20.89 15.35 0.08
C VAL A 21 20.11 14.13 0.57
N SER A 22 20.25 13.75 1.83
CA SER A 22 19.54 12.59 2.40
C SER A 22 18.03 12.84 2.51
N CYS A 23 17.61 14.01 2.95
CA CYS A 23 16.19 14.39 3.07
C CYS A 23 15.50 14.39 1.68
N ASP A 24 16.16 14.93 0.67
CA ASP A 24 15.67 14.99 -0.71
C ASP A 24 15.49 13.60 -1.36
N SER A 25 16.33 12.63 -0.97
CA SER A 25 16.23 11.24 -1.49
C SER A 25 15.03 10.50 -0.91
N PHE A 26 14.72 10.67 0.37
CA PHE A 26 13.57 10.06 1.04
C PHE A 26 12.26 10.59 0.47
N GLU A 27 12.11 11.92 0.39
CA GLU A 27 10.90 12.55 -0.14
C GLU A 27 10.63 12.14 -1.60
N ARG A 28 11.65 12.11 -2.44
CA ARG A 28 11.52 11.65 -3.84
C ARG A 28 11.09 10.18 -3.91
N GLY A 29 11.59 9.34 -3.02
CA GLY A 29 11.19 7.94 -2.91
C GLY A 29 9.73 7.79 -2.47
N ALA A 30 9.32 8.52 -1.44
CA ALA A 30 7.96 8.53 -0.93
C ALA A 30 6.95 9.00 -1.98
N ARG A 31 7.24 10.09 -2.70
CA ARG A 31 6.43 10.57 -3.84
C ARG A 31 6.33 9.55 -4.98
N ARG A 32 7.35 8.71 -5.17
CA ARG A 32 7.29 7.61 -6.15
C ARG A 32 6.33 6.52 -5.69
N ILE A 33 6.37 6.15 -4.42
CA ILE A 33 5.45 5.18 -3.83
C ILE A 33 4.02 5.70 -3.93
N GLU A 34 3.77 6.95 -3.58
CA GLU A 34 2.45 7.59 -3.66
C GLU A 34 1.89 7.57 -5.10
N ARG A 35 2.67 8.00 -6.08
CA ARG A 35 2.25 7.95 -7.50
C ARG A 35 1.94 6.52 -7.96
N GLN A 36 2.75 5.56 -7.55
CA GLN A 36 2.52 4.16 -7.87
C GLN A 36 1.25 3.63 -7.19
N LEU A 37 0.98 4.05 -5.96
CA LEU A 37 -0.24 3.70 -5.24
C LEU A 37 -1.48 4.25 -5.96
N HIS A 38 -1.46 5.51 -6.37
CA HIS A 38 -2.57 6.10 -7.14
C HIS A 38 -2.84 5.34 -8.45
N LEU A 39 -1.79 4.94 -9.17
CA LEU A 39 -1.94 4.12 -10.39
C LEU A 39 -2.58 2.76 -10.07
N GLN A 40 -2.14 2.10 -9.01
CA GLN A 40 -2.72 0.82 -8.60
C GLN A 40 -4.17 0.98 -8.12
N GLN A 41 -4.49 2.06 -7.40
CA GLN A 41 -5.85 2.35 -6.99
C GLN A 41 -6.78 2.58 -8.20
N GLN A 42 -6.35 3.31 -9.23
CA GLN A 42 -7.13 3.50 -10.47
C GLN A 42 -7.39 2.16 -11.18
N ARG A 43 -6.37 1.31 -11.30
CA ARG A 43 -6.53 -0.03 -11.89
C ARG A 43 -7.49 -0.88 -11.06
N ALA A 44 -7.35 -0.85 -9.75
CA ALA A 44 -8.20 -1.56 -8.80
C ALA A 44 -9.66 -1.11 -8.86
N GLU A 45 -9.92 0.20 -9.00
CA GLU A 45 -11.28 0.75 -9.18
C GLU A 45 -11.95 0.19 -10.44
N ILE A 46 -11.27 0.24 -11.58
CA ILE A 46 -11.79 -0.28 -12.86
C ILE A 46 -12.08 -1.78 -12.75
N LEU A 47 -11.17 -2.53 -12.13
CA LEU A 47 -11.33 -3.96 -11.94
C LEU A 47 -12.50 -4.28 -11.00
N THR A 48 -12.56 -3.60 -9.84
CA THR A 48 -13.64 -3.78 -8.86
C THR A 48 -14.99 -3.46 -9.48
N GLN A 49 -15.08 -2.40 -10.27
CA GLN A 49 -16.31 -2.04 -10.97
C GLN A 49 -16.77 -3.16 -11.93
N ARG A 50 -15.89 -3.70 -12.77
CA ARG A 50 -16.22 -4.82 -13.68
C ARG A 50 -16.70 -6.05 -12.92
N ILE A 51 -16.05 -6.36 -11.80
CA ILE A 51 -16.45 -7.49 -10.94
C ILE A 51 -17.83 -7.24 -10.33
N CYS A 52 -18.10 -6.03 -9.84
CA CYS A 52 -19.39 -5.66 -9.29
C CYS A 52 -20.51 -5.75 -10.35
N GLU A 53 -20.25 -5.29 -11.58
CA GLU A 53 -21.18 -5.41 -12.70
C GLU A 53 -21.45 -6.87 -13.06
N ALA A 54 -20.41 -7.72 -13.16
CA ALA A 54 -20.56 -9.15 -13.43
C ALA A 54 -21.34 -9.88 -12.31
N LEU A 55 -21.06 -9.56 -11.05
CA LEU A 55 -21.79 -10.10 -9.89
C LEU A 55 -23.27 -9.69 -9.91
N ALA A 56 -23.59 -8.45 -10.27
CA ALA A 56 -24.96 -7.95 -10.31
C ALA A 56 -25.84 -8.69 -11.33
N VAL A 57 -25.24 -9.18 -12.43
CA VAL A 57 -25.96 -9.91 -13.49
C VAL A 57 -25.68 -11.43 -13.48
N ASN A 58 -24.94 -11.93 -12.49
CA ASN A 58 -24.51 -13.33 -12.38
C ASN A 58 -23.70 -13.83 -13.60
N ASP A 59 -22.89 -12.96 -14.21
CA ASP A 59 -22.01 -13.30 -15.33
C ASP A 59 -20.68 -13.88 -14.82
N PHE A 60 -20.65 -15.19 -14.64
CA PHE A 60 -19.49 -15.90 -14.11
C PHE A 60 -18.31 -15.99 -15.10
N ASP A 61 -18.55 -15.88 -16.40
CA ASP A 61 -17.49 -15.91 -17.43
C ASP A 61 -16.69 -14.61 -17.40
N THR A 62 -17.37 -13.47 -17.37
CA THR A 62 -16.73 -12.15 -17.19
C THR A 62 -16.05 -12.04 -15.82
N LEU A 63 -16.68 -12.58 -14.77
CA LEU A 63 -16.07 -12.63 -13.44
C LEU A 63 -14.74 -13.39 -13.46
N THR A 64 -14.74 -14.62 -13.99
CA THR A 64 -13.55 -15.48 -14.01
C THR A 64 -12.43 -14.88 -14.86
N SER A 65 -12.74 -14.33 -16.04
CA SER A 65 -11.74 -13.69 -16.91
C SER A 65 -11.13 -12.43 -16.26
N SER A 66 -11.95 -11.65 -15.58
CA SER A 66 -11.49 -10.45 -14.85
C SER A 66 -10.55 -10.81 -13.69
N LEU A 67 -10.81 -11.91 -13.00
CA LEU A 67 -10.04 -12.37 -11.87
C LEU A 67 -8.68 -12.99 -12.24
N GLN A 68 -8.56 -13.56 -13.45
CA GLN A 68 -7.31 -14.15 -13.95
C GLN A 68 -6.28 -13.11 -14.40
N SER A 69 -6.67 -11.86 -14.60
CA SER A 69 -5.83 -10.82 -15.21
C SER A 69 -5.05 -9.96 -14.20
N VAL A 70 -4.95 -10.38 -12.93
CA VAL A 70 -4.50 -9.47 -11.85
C VAL A 70 -3.33 -10.07 -11.08
N ASP A 71 -2.12 -9.55 -11.30
CA ASP A 71 -0.92 -10.01 -10.59
C ASP A 71 -0.64 -9.23 -9.28
N ASP A 72 -0.99 -7.94 -9.23
CA ASP A 72 -0.57 -7.02 -8.15
C ASP A 72 -1.71 -6.57 -7.20
N ILE A 73 -2.95 -6.97 -7.51
CA ILE A 73 -4.16 -6.60 -6.75
C ILE A 73 -4.85 -7.87 -6.27
N LEU A 74 -5.09 -7.97 -4.98
CA LEU A 74 -5.78 -9.11 -4.41
C LEU A 74 -7.26 -8.81 -4.25
N LEU A 75 -8.09 -9.79 -4.58
CA LEU A 75 -9.53 -9.70 -4.53
C LEU A 75 -10.11 -10.83 -3.69
N TYR A 76 -11.00 -10.47 -2.80
CA TYR A 76 -11.75 -11.40 -1.97
C TYR A 76 -13.23 -11.08 -2.08
N ILE A 77 -14.03 -12.06 -2.47
CA ILE A 77 -15.47 -11.91 -2.64
C ILE A 77 -16.16 -12.68 -1.52
N TYR A 78 -17.04 -11.99 -0.80
CA TYR A 78 -17.79 -12.54 0.31
C TYR A 78 -19.30 -12.51 0.00
N HIS A 79 -19.99 -13.54 0.42
CA HIS A 79 -21.44 -13.56 0.54
C HIS A 79 -21.80 -13.53 2.04
N GLY A 80 -22.30 -12.42 2.53
CA GLY A 80 -22.37 -12.16 3.97
C GLY A 80 -20.99 -12.20 4.61
N GLN A 81 -20.77 -13.15 5.53
CA GLN A 81 -19.46 -13.36 6.18
C GLN A 81 -18.64 -14.50 5.56
N ARG A 82 -19.18 -15.20 4.56
CA ARG A 82 -18.54 -16.35 3.95
C ARG A 82 -17.70 -15.91 2.75
N LEU A 83 -16.39 -16.18 2.78
CA LEU A 83 -15.51 -16.05 1.63
C LEU A 83 -15.91 -17.07 0.56
N VAL A 84 -16.27 -16.60 -0.63
CA VAL A 84 -16.70 -17.44 -1.77
C VAL A 84 -15.69 -17.49 -2.89
N TYR A 85 -14.85 -16.46 -3.00
CA TYR A 85 -13.76 -16.41 -3.99
C TYR A 85 -12.59 -15.54 -3.52
N TRP A 86 -11.36 -15.90 -3.95
CA TRP A 86 -10.14 -15.11 -3.71
C TRP A 86 -9.13 -15.35 -4.85
N THR A 87 -8.33 -14.32 -5.17
CA THR A 87 -7.30 -14.42 -6.23
C THR A 87 -6.02 -15.07 -5.75
N ASP A 88 -5.66 -14.88 -4.48
CA ASP A 88 -4.44 -15.44 -3.91
C ASP A 88 -4.60 -15.68 -2.40
N SER A 89 -3.88 -16.67 -1.88
CA SER A 89 -3.95 -17.13 -0.49
C SER A 89 -2.76 -16.72 0.39
N TRP A 90 -1.74 -16.05 -0.17
CA TRP A 90 -0.55 -15.69 0.61
C TRP A 90 -0.82 -14.60 1.66
N LEU A 91 -1.83 -13.76 1.45
CA LEU A 91 -2.26 -12.79 2.46
C LEU A 91 -3.14 -13.49 3.49
N SER A 92 -2.77 -13.39 4.77
CA SER A 92 -3.54 -14.03 5.84
C SER A 92 -4.94 -13.41 5.94
N SER A 93 -5.96 -14.14 5.50
CA SER A 93 -7.36 -13.71 5.48
C SER A 93 -8.00 -13.59 6.87
N SER A 94 -7.35 -14.13 7.91
CA SER A 94 -7.88 -14.18 9.29
C SER A 94 -8.04 -12.80 9.94
N TYR A 95 -7.51 -11.74 9.33
CA TYR A 95 -7.54 -10.37 9.84
C TYR A 95 -7.81 -9.33 8.75
N LEU A 96 -8.76 -9.62 7.88
CA LEU A 96 -9.26 -8.55 7.02
C LEU A 96 -10.01 -7.56 7.92
N PRO A 97 -9.64 -6.27 7.93
CA PRO A 97 -10.34 -5.29 8.76
C PRO A 97 -11.80 -5.23 8.33
N MET A 98 -12.65 -5.88 9.12
CA MET A 98 -14.10 -5.93 8.94
C MET A 98 -14.72 -4.65 9.52
N GLN A 99 -14.13 -3.48 9.26
CA GLN A 99 -14.79 -2.23 9.59
C GLN A 99 -15.93 -2.01 8.58
N ASP A 100 -17.07 -1.56 9.06
CA ASP A 100 -18.26 -1.29 8.24
C ASP A 100 -18.13 -0.04 7.34
N VAL A 101 -16.92 0.27 6.95
CA VAL A 101 -16.62 1.37 6.02
C VAL A 101 -16.52 0.81 4.62
N TYR A 102 -17.44 1.25 3.77
CA TYR A 102 -17.51 0.87 2.37
C TYR A 102 -17.05 2.01 1.46
N ASP A 103 -16.58 1.64 0.28
CA ASP A 103 -16.22 2.54 -0.83
C ASP A 103 -15.12 3.57 -0.54
N GLN A 104 -14.35 3.36 0.54
CA GLN A 104 -13.19 4.18 0.87
C GLN A 104 -11.92 3.31 0.97
N TRP A 105 -10.82 3.83 0.46
CA TRP A 105 -9.51 3.23 0.65
C TRP A 105 -9.04 3.42 2.08
N GLN A 106 -8.56 2.35 2.70
CA GLN A 106 -8.07 2.35 4.08
C GLN A 106 -6.70 1.68 4.15
N TYR A 107 -5.82 2.22 4.97
CA TYR A 107 -4.61 1.51 5.35
C TYR A 107 -4.97 0.27 6.15
N ALA A 108 -4.33 -0.85 5.82
CA ALA A 108 -4.49 -2.10 6.53
C ALA A 108 -3.13 -2.77 6.77
N GLN A 109 -3.04 -3.45 7.90
CA GLN A 109 -1.89 -4.26 8.28
C GLN A 109 -2.36 -5.69 8.53
N TRP A 110 -1.75 -6.62 7.84
CA TRP A 110 -1.95 -8.05 7.99
C TRP A 110 -0.77 -8.68 8.74
N ASN A 111 -0.84 -9.98 9.02
CA ASN A 111 0.25 -10.67 9.71
C ASN A 111 1.57 -10.72 8.92
N ASN A 112 1.48 -10.61 7.60
CA ASN A 112 2.62 -10.78 6.69
C ASN A 112 2.78 -9.64 5.67
N ALA A 113 1.89 -8.62 5.69
CA ALA A 113 1.96 -7.49 4.77
C ALA A 113 1.32 -6.21 5.34
N GLN A 114 1.65 -5.10 4.71
CA GLN A 114 1.04 -3.79 4.89
C GLN A 114 0.61 -3.26 3.52
N GLY A 115 -0.51 -2.54 3.49
CA GLY A 115 -1.03 -2.00 2.25
C GLY A 115 -2.32 -1.21 2.46
N VAL A 116 -3.10 -1.09 1.41
CA VAL A 116 -4.42 -0.45 1.45
C VAL A 116 -5.48 -1.42 0.96
N CYS A 117 -6.69 -1.24 1.47
CA CYS A 117 -7.84 -2.03 1.02
C CYS A 117 -9.08 -1.15 0.89
N LYS A 118 -10.00 -1.60 0.03
CA LYS A 118 -11.32 -1.00 -0.17
C LYS A 118 -12.36 -2.11 -0.21
N ARG A 119 -13.51 -1.86 0.41
CA ARG A 119 -14.64 -2.76 0.40
C ARG A 119 -15.78 -2.14 -0.40
N THR A 120 -16.30 -2.86 -1.39
CA THR A 120 -17.42 -2.42 -2.21
C THR A 120 -18.57 -3.41 -2.09
N ARG A 121 -19.80 -2.93 -1.91
CA ARG A 121 -20.98 -3.75 -1.71
C ARG A 121 -21.78 -3.92 -3.00
N VAL A 122 -22.22 -5.15 -3.27
CA VAL A 122 -23.10 -5.50 -4.41
C VAL A 122 -24.19 -6.44 -3.90
N GLY A 123 -25.37 -5.91 -3.62
CA GLY A 123 -26.45 -6.70 -3.02
C GLY A 123 -26.04 -7.32 -1.69
N ASP A 124 -26.14 -8.65 -1.59
CA ASP A 124 -25.73 -9.45 -0.43
C ASP A 124 -24.24 -9.83 -0.45
N MET A 125 -23.56 -9.48 -1.54
CA MET A 125 -22.14 -9.73 -1.71
C MET A 125 -21.32 -8.48 -1.44
N HIS A 126 -20.06 -8.66 -1.12
CA HIS A 126 -19.09 -7.58 -1.08
C HIS A 126 -17.73 -8.03 -1.60
N VAL A 127 -17.09 -7.12 -2.30
CA VAL A 127 -15.76 -7.28 -2.86
C VAL A 127 -14.79 -6.52 -1.98
N LEU A 128 -13.78 -7.20 -1.45
CA LEU A 128 -12.65 -6.59 -0.80
C LEU A 128 -11.49 -6.57 -1.78
N THR A 129 -11.09 -5.38 -2.17
CA THR A 129 -9.94 -5.12 -3.04
C THR A 129 -8.76 -4.71 -2.18
N VAL A 130 -7.61 -5.37 -2.37
CA VAL A 130 -6.41 -5.15 -1.57
C VAL A 130 -5.24 -4.85 -2.48
N ILE A 131 -4.49 -3.80 -2.16
CA ILE A 131 -3.21 -3.45 -2.79
C ILE A 131 -2.13 -3.62 -1.72
N PRO A 132 -1.40 -4.74 -1.73
CA PRO A 132 -0.29 -4.96 -0.81
C PRO A 132 0.90 -4.09 -1.25
N ILE A 133 1.53 -3.38 -0.31
CA ILE A 133 2.61 -2.44 -0.59
C ILE A 133 3.95 -2.97 -0.09
N LYS A 134 3.97 -3.55 1.10
CA LYS A 134 5.19 -4.02 1.76
C LYS A 134 4.94 -5.32 2.52
N TYR A 135 5.90 -6.25 2.46
CA TYR A 135 5.92 -7.38 3.37
C TYR A 135 6.22 -6.93 4.81
N ALA A 136 5.54 -7.52 5.78
CA ALA A 136 5.65 -7.18 7.20
C ALA A 136 5.63 -8.45 8.07
N TYR A 137 6.63 -9.29 7.90
CA TYR A 137 6.77 -10.51 8.68
C TYR A 137 7.22 -10.18 10.12
N ARG A 138 6.65 -10.87 11.10
CA ARG A 138 7.05 -10.75 12.51
C ARG A 138 8.44 -11.32 12.76
N VAL A 139 8.81 -12.36 12.02
CA VAL A 139 10.12 -12.99 12.06
C VAL A 139 10.70 -12.91 10.65
N THR A 140 11.88 -12.33 10.54
CA THR A 140 12.60 -12.22 9.28
C THR A 140 13.63 -13.34 9.18
N SER A 141 13.88 -13.83 7.95
CA SER A 141 14.91 -14.80 7.62
C SER A 141 15.52 -14.43 6.27
N GLU A 142 16.47 -15.21 5.79
CA GLU A 142 17.05 -15.00 4.46
C GLU A 142 15.97 -14.99 3.35
N ASN A 143 14.90 -15.75 3.52
CA ASN A 143 13.81 -15.88 2.55
C ASN A 143 12.57 -15.04 2.89
N LEU A 144 12.46 -14.50 4.12
CA LEU A 144 11.33 -13.72 4.61
C LEU A 144 11.80 -12.31 4.98
N ASN A 145 11.90 -11.45 3.99
CA ASN A 145 12.39 -10.08 4.15
C ASN A 145 11.25 -9.07 4.06
N ASN A 146 11.29 -8.06 4.93
CA ASN A 146 10.34 -6.95 4.95
C ASN A 146 10.69 -5.93 3.85
N THR A 147 10.46 -6.30 2.59
CA THR A 147 10.71 -5.48 1.41
C THR A 147 9.42 -4.96 0.79
N PHE A 148 9.53 -3.93 -0.03
CA PHE A 148 8.40 -3.48 -0.84
C PHE A 148 8.03 -4.54 -1.88
N ILE A 149 6.71 -4.71 -2.08
CA ILE A 149 6.13 -5.64 -3.05
C ILE A 149 6.07 -4.93 -4.41
N GLN A 150 6.45 -5.61 -5.48
CA GLN A 150 6.31 -5.02 -6.82
C GLN A 150 4.86 -4.62 -7.09
N PRO A 151 4.59 -3.49 -7.75
CA PRO A 151 5.57 -2.60 -8.42
C PRO A 151 6.17 -1.50 -7.53
N PHE A 152 5.90 -1.50 -6.22
CA PHE A 152 6.44 -0.50 -5.30
C PHE A 152 7.95 -0.67 -5.12
N LYS A 153 8.66 0.47 -5.08
CA LYS A 153 10.11 0.50 -4.86
C LYS A 153 10.44 1.52 -3.79
N GLY A 154 10.94 1.04 -2.66
CA GLY A 154 11.39 1.85 -1.54
C GLY A 154 12.57 1.21 -0.84
N ASP A 155 13.24 1.96 0.02
CA ASP A 155 14.28 1.40 0.86
C ASP A 155 13.63 0.43 1.87
N LYS A 156 14.25 -0.72 2.09
CA LYS A 156 13.74 -1.75 3.01
C LYS A 156 13.62 -1.27 4.47
N SER A 157 14.41 -0.25 4.84
CA SER A 157 14.35 0.37 6.19
C SER A 157 13.10 1.25 6.39
N TRP A 158 12.44 1.71 5.31
CA TRP A 158 11.25 2.55 5.42
C TRP A 158 10.06 1.74 5.91
N GLY A 159 9.35 2.28 6.91
CA GLY A 159 8.10 1.73 7.43
C GLY A 159 6.88 2.38 6.78
N LEU A 160 5.75 1.65 6.81
CA LEU A 160 4.43 2.21 6.55
C LEU A 160 3.69 2.26 7.89
N THR A 161 3.01 3.36 8.17
CA THR A 161 2.24 3.49 9.41
C THR A 161 1.02 4.37 9.21
N ARG A 162 -0.08 4.04 9.89
CA ARG A 162 -1.22 4.93 10.04
C ARG A 162 -0.94 5.85 11.24
N ARG A 163 -0.31 6.97 11.00
CA ARG A 163 -0.06 7.95 12.05
C ARG A 163 -0.58 9.32 11.62
N GLN A 164 -1.44 9.89 12.43
CA GLN A 164 -1.85 11.28 12.26
C GLN A 164 -0.83 12.16 12.98
N GLY A 165 -0.22 13.09 12.26
CA GLY A 165 0.69 14.09 12.81
C GLY A 165 1.82 14.45 11.85
N LYS A 166 2.21 15.72 11.87
CA LYS A 166 3.40 16.20 11.16
C LYS A 166 4.62 15.91 12.02
N SER A 167 5.50 15.02 11.58
CA SER A 167 6.84 14.84 12.09
C SER A 167 7.81 14.94 10.93
N GLU A 168 9.00 15.48 11.14
CA GLU A 168 10.04 15.58 10.12
C GLU A 168 10.48 14.21 9.56
N ASP A 169 10.18 13.13 10.30
CA ASP A 169 10.52 11.76 9.93
C ASP A 169 9.47 11.06 9.06
N PHE A 170 8.34 11.72 8.72
CA PHE A 170 7.24 11.12 7.99
C PHE A 170 6.89 11.90 6.74
N TYR A 171 6.69 11.18 5.64
CA TYR A 171 6.09 11.71 4.43
C TYR A 171 4.61 11.26 4.37
N PRO A 172 3.66 12.21 4.29
CA PRO A 172 2.25 11.85 4.17
C PRO A 172 1.99 11.27 2.78
N ILE A 173 1.48 10.04 2.73
CA ILE A 173 0.98 9.41 1.51
C ILE A 173 -0.53 9.51 1.54
N THR A 174 -1.12 10.09 0.52
CA THR A 174 -2.58 10.26 0.40
C THR A 174 -3.19 9.19 -0.49
N SER A 175 -4.46 8.86 -0.27
CA SER A 175 -5.23 8.05 -1.21
C SER A 175 -5.58 8.86 -2.46
N LEU A 176 -6.09 8.18 -3.50
CA LEU A 176 -6.56 8.83 -4.73
C LEU A 176 -7.62 9.91 -4.45
N ASN A 177 -8.41 9.75 -3.38
CA ASN A 177 -9.47 10.67 -2.96
C ASN A 177 -9.03 11.63 -1.83
N GLY A 178 -7.74 11.65 -1.47
CA GLY A 178 -7.18 12.58 -0.48
C GLY A 178 -7.39 12.20 0.99
N GLU A 179 -7.95 11.03 1.29
CA GLU A 179 -8.26 10.58 2.66
C GLU A 179 -7.50 9.29 3.02
N TYR A 180 -6.81 9.34 4.16
CA TYR A 180 -6.42 8.18 4.96
C TYR A 180 -6.66 8.46 6.44
#